data_a59f05e4507cf7d83b4906cae3de8254
#
_entry.id   a59f05e4507cf7d83b4906cae3de8254
#
_cell.length_a   1.000
_cell.length_b   1.000
_cell.length_c   1.000
_cell.angle_alpha   90.00
_cell.angle_beta   90.00
_cell.angle_gamma   90.00
#
_symmetry.space_group_name_H-M   'P 1'
#
loop_
_entity.id
_entity.type
_entity.pdbx_description
1 polymer ?
#
loop_
_entity_poly.entity_id
_entity_poly.type
_entity_poly.pdbx_seq_one_letter_code
_entity_poly.pdbx_strand_id
1 'polypeptide(L)'
;MSKTLYKGFLIDGKIYVKEDFEKLYKQGYGEISGNELEIHPLEAAYLVWSQRMEVLDDEGRSLDLRGLLSMILPDPSNFLKYIVYSDLRRRNRVVVYERATEFLRLYPKGASIGEASAKQLVLPLSEDQPVPHSYLLDSLERAVRLRKELVLAVVDDEMNVTYYTAEKFIPKSRERDFNGISPKYGVLIGDRVLVFEKPGDLYAKGFWGHPIGIAKPEPFKVYDSPLQLSLVEALYLVSRGKMEVREPKGNALGIEELRRRFSQVRDNARIKEVVHTYWRD
;
A
#
# COMPACT_ATOMS: atom_id res chain seq x y z
N MET A 1 -32.80 22.30 0.42
CA MET A 1 -32.60 22.09 1.85
C MET A 1 -31.63 23.15 2.34
N SER A 2 -32.05 24.01 3.29
CA SER A 2 -31.18 25.02 3.91
C SER A 2 -30.00 24.29 4.58
N LYS A 3 -28.77 24.58 4.17
CA LYS A 3 -27.57 24.08 4.85
C LYS A 3 -27.51 24.75 6.23
N THR A 4 -27.62 23.97 7.30
CA THR A 4 -27.40 24.47 8.65
C THR A 4 -25.96 24.92 8.77
N LEU A 5 -25.74 26.20 9.06
CA LEU A 5 -24.40 26.75 9.32
C LEU A 5 -24.14 26.61 10.84
N TYR A 6 -23.12 25.82 11.19
CA TYR A 6 -22.70 25.67 12.59
C TYR A 6 -21.77 26.81 12.99
N LYS A 7 -21.80 27.21 14.26
CA LYS A 7 -20.85 28.18 14.82
C LYS A 7 -19.87 27.49 15.74
N GLY A 8 -18.58 27.61 15.42
CA GLY A 8 -17.47 27.16 16.25
C GLY A 8 -16.78 28.37 16.91
N PHE A 9 -16.27 28.18 18.10
CA PHE A 9 -15.55 29.19 18.87
C PHE A 9 -14.15 28.66 19.18
N LEU A 10 -13.12 29.38 18.75
CA LEU A 10 -11.74 29.06 19.09
C LEU A 10 -11.44 29.59 20.48
N ILE A 11 -11.11 28.71 21.42
CA ILE A 11 -10.79 29.02 22.80
C ILE A 11 -9.54 28.18 23.16
N ASP A 12 -8.46 28.81 23.59
CA ASP A 12 -7.20 28.15 23.99
C ASP A 12 -6.69 27.12 22.95
N GLY A 13 -6.78 27.46 21.65
CA GLY A 13 -6.32 26.61 20.56
C GLY A 13 -7.23 25.43 20.22
N LYS A 14 -8.43 25.34 20.83
CA LYS A 14 -9.45 24.32 20.60
C LYS A 14 -10.72 24.96 20.05
N ILE A 15 -11.46 24.24 19.24
CA ILE A 15 -12.69 24.74 18.61
C ILE A 15 -13.88 24.03 19.25
N TYR A 16 -14.81 24.79 19.78
CA TYR A 16 -16.02 24.30 20.45
C TYR A 16 -17.28 24.70 19.71
N VAL A 17 -18.22 23.74 19.55
CA VAL A 17 -19.57 23.99 19.08
C VAL A 17 -20.53 23.77 20.25
N LYS A 18 -21.30 24.82 20.59
CA LYS A 18 -22.14 24.83 21.79
C LYS A 18 -23.60 24.44 21.52
N GLU A 19 -24.08 24.68 20.31
CA GLU A 19 -25.48 24.48 19.95
C GLU A 19 -25.62 23.53 18.77
N ASP A 20 -26.69 22.75 18.72
CA ASP A 20 -27.11 21.87 17.63
C ASP A 20 -26.03 20.88 17.14
N PHE A 21 -25.09 20.51 17.99
CA PHE A 21 -23.92 19.73 17.61
C PHE A 21 -24.17 18.21 17.49
N GLU A 22 -25.27 17.69 17.98
CA GLU A 22 -25.58 16.23 17.98
C GLU A 22 -25.53 15.65 16.58
N LYS A 23 -26.00 16.42 15.59
CA LYS A 23 -25.96 16.02 14.19
C LYS A 23 -24.54 15.95 13.65
N LEU A 24 -23.66 16.89 14.02
CA LEU A 24 -22.23 16.84 13.67
C LEU A 24 -21.57 15.61 14.29
N TYR A 25 -21.81 15.39 15.59
CA TYR A 25 -21.29 14.22 16.29
C TYR A 25 -21.71 12.90 15.63
N LYS A 26 -23.00 12.71 15.35
CA LYS A 26 -23.49 11.52 14.63
C LYS A 26 -22.88 11.34 13.26
N GLN A 27 -22.47 12.41 12.60
CA GLN A 27 -21.73 12.39 11.34
C GLN A 27 -20.22 12.13 11.53
N GLY A 28 -19.74 11.97 12.75
CA GLY A 28 -18.34 11.66 13.07
C GLY A 28 -17.41 12.87 13.09
N TYR A 29 -17.93 14.03 13.46
CA TYR A 29 -17.10 15.21 13.75
C TYR A 29 -16.95 15.39 15.25
N GLY A 30 -15.74 15.69 15.68
CA GLY A 30 -15.43 16.10 17.03
C GLY A 30 -15.62 15.04 18.11
N GLU A 31 -15.40 15.45 19.34
CA GLU A 31 -15.57 14.64 20.56
C GLU A 31 -16.43 15.41 21.56
N ILE A 32 -17.35 14.73 22.23
CA ILE A 32 -18.21 15.36 23.24
C ILE A 32 -17.36 15.70 24.46
N SER A 33 -17.37 16.97 24.86
CA SER A 33 -16.68 17.50 26.05
C SER A 33 -17.70 18.25 26.92
N GLY A 34 -18.24 17.57 27.93
CA GLY A 34 -19.35 18.13 28.72
C GLY A 34 -20.59 18.38 27.89
N ASN A 35 -21.06 19.64 27.81
CA ASN A 35 -22.22 20.07 27.04
C ASN A 35 -21.85 20.69 25.68
N GLU A 36 -20.64 20.48 25.19
CA GLU A 36 -20.14 21.08 23.96
C GLU A 36 -19.49 19.99 23.10
N LEU A 37 -19.28 20.25 21.82
CA LEU A 37 -18.53 19.40 20.91
C LEU A 37 -17.19 20.05 20.63
N GLU A 38 -16.09 19.42 21.06
CA GLU A 38 -14.75 19.83 20.72
C GLU A 38 -14.40 19.29 19.32
N ILE A 39 -14.12 20.19 18.39
CA ILE A 39 -13.79 19.85 17.00
C ILE A 39 -12.30 20.11 16.78
N HIS A 40 -11.60 19.16 16.17
CA HIS A 40 -10.20 19.36 15.79
C HIS A 40 -10.08 20.37 14.66
N PRO A 41 -9.05 21.26 14.63
CA PRO A 41 -8.85 22.21 13.54
C PRO A 41 -8.87 21.62 12.14
N LEU A 42 -8.41 20.36 11.96
CA LEU A 42 -8.48 19.64 10.69
C LEU A 42 -9.94 19.41 10.24
N GLU A 43 -10.81 19.04 11.15
CA GLU A 43 -12.24 18.80 10.87
C GLU A 43 -12.97 20.13 10.61
N ALA A 44 -12.63 21.14 11.42
CA ALA A 44 -13.15 22.50 11.26
C ALA A 44 -12.75 23.10 9.90
N ALA A 45 -11.50 22.91 9.47
CA ALA A 45 -11.02 23.35 8.16
C ALA A 45 -11.87 22.77 7.02
N TYR A 46 -12.21 21.46 7.08
CA TYR A 46 -13.11 20.85 6.10
C TYR A 46 -14.54 21.44 6.18
N LEU A 47 -15.08 21.63 7.38
CA LEU A 47 -16.42 22.20 7.56
C LEU A 47 -16.53 23.64 7.06
N VAL A 48 -15.50 24.47 7.29
CA VAL A 48 -15.42 25.85 6.77
C VAL A 48 -15.28 25.82 5.25
N TRP A 49 -14.38 25.00 4.70
CA TRP A 49 -14.24 24.85 3.25
C TRP A 49 -15.54 24.41 2.57
N SER A 50 -16.29 23.49 3.20
CA SER A 50 -17.56 23.01 2.67
C SER A 50 -18.76 23.93 2.98
N GLN A 51 -18.50 25.13 3.53
CA GLN A 51 -19.54 26.14 3.90
C GLN A 51 -20.59 25.57 4.86
N ARG A 52 -20.17 24.80 5.83
CA ARG A 52 -21.03 24.20 6.86
C ARG A 52 -20.75 24.72 8.25
N MET A 53 -19.66 25.45 8.45
CA MET A 53 -19.25 26.02 9.72
C MET A 53 -18.62 27.39 9.51
N GLU A 54 -18.87 28.26 10.46
CA GLU A 54 -18.10 29.49 10.69
C GLU A 54 -17.37 29.34 12.02
N VAL A 55 -16.07 29.64 12.06
CA VAL A 55 -15.26 29.60 13.28
C VAL A 55 -14.90 31.03 13.66
N LEU A 56 -15.19 31.41 14.90
CA LEU A 56 -14.88 32.72 15.44
C LEU A 56 -13.73 32.63 16.44
N ASP A 57 -12.80 33.58 16.41
CA ASP A 57 -11.75 33.74 17.43
C ASP A 57 -12.28 34.47 18.68
N ASP A 58 -11.39 34.67 19.67
CA ASP A 58 -11.71 35.34 20.94
C ASP A 58 -12.12 36.82 20.75
N GLU A 59 -11.76 37.43 19.62
CA GLU A 59 -12.14 38.81 19.26
C GLU A 59 -13.41 38.85 18.39
N GLY A 60 -14.03 37.69 18.13
CA GLY A 60 -15.22 37.57 17.30
C GLY A 60 -14.96 37.66 15.79
N ARG A 61 -13.71 37.57 15.35
CA ARG A 61 -13.35 37.55 13.92
C ARG A 61 -13.49 36.18 13.36
N SER A 62 -14.02 36.08 12.15
CA SER A 62 -14.14 34.79 11.45
C SER A 62 -12.77 34.28 10.97
N LEU A 63 -12.47 33.03 11.30
CA LEU A 63 -11.28 32.31 10.81
C LEU A 63 -11.60 31.66 9.46
N ASP A 64 -10.79 32.00 8.48
CA ASP A 64 -10.86 31.36 7.16
C ASP A 64 -10.14 30.01 7.12
N LEU A 65 -10.22 29.33 5.99
CA LEU A 65 -9.54 28.07 5.75
C LEU A 65 -8.02 28.17 6.00
N ARG A 66 -7.39 29.25 5.57
CA ARG A 66 -5.94 29.46 5.73
C ARG A 66 -5.56 29.55 7.22
N GLY A 67 -6.33 30.29 8.00
CA GLY A 67 -6.12 30.39 9.45
C GLY A 67 -6.21 29.02 10.14
N LEU A 68 -7.21 28.23 9.80
CA LEU A 68 -7.38 26.88 10.36
C LEU A 68 -6.29 25.92 9.91
N LEU A 69 -5.89 25.95 8.63
CA LEU A 69 -4.80 25.13 8.13
C LEU A 69 -3.46 25.49 8.81
N SER A 70 -3.20 26.75 9.08
CA SER A 70 -1.97 27.15 9.77
C SER A 70 -1.83 26.56 11.18
N MET A 71 -2.93 26.16 11.82
CA MET A 71 -2.92 25.47 13.12
C MET A 71 -2.48 24.02 13.03
N ILE A 72 -2.65 23.37 11.87
CA ILE A 72 -2.34 21.94 11.68
C ILE A 72 -1.04 21.69 10.91
N LEU A 73 -0.65 22.62 10.04
CA LEU A 73 0.53 22.50 9.16
C LEU A 73 1.90 22.42 9.86
N PRO A 74 2.09 22.86 11.13
CA PRO A 74 3.36 22.63 11.82
C PRO A 74 3.74 21.14 11.90
N ASP A 75 2.76 20.22 11.85
CA ASP A 75 3.00 18.79 11.69
C ASP A 75 2.67 18.37 10.25
N PRO A 76 3.69 18.02 9.42
CA PRO A 76 3.47 17.61 8.03
C PRO A 76 2.53 16.42 7.87
N SER A 77 2.48 15.52 8.86
CA SER A 77 1.57 14.35 8.84
C SER A 77 0.10 14.77 8.85
N ASN A 78 -0.22 15.89 9.50
CA ASN A 78 -1.58 16.41 9.55
C ASN A 78 -2.06 16.95 8.19
N PHE A 79 -1.15 17.39 7.34
CA PHE A 79 -1.51 17.82 5.98
C PHE A 79 -1.99 16.64 5.15
N LEU A 80 -1.25 15.51 5.15
CA LEU A 80 -1.68 14.28 4.47
C LEU A 80 -3.02 13.77 5.03
N LYS A 81 -3.16 13.78 6.37
CA LYS A 81 -4.43 13.42 7.01
C LYS A 81 -5.57 14.32 6.56
N TYR A 82 -5.34 15.64 6.42
CA TYR A 82 -6.34 16.58 5.95
C TYR A 82 -6.79 16.31 4.52
N ILE A 83 -5.86 16.01 3.62
CA ILE A 83 -6.18 15.68 2.22
C ILE A 83 -7.03 14.42 2.16
N VAL A 84 -6.59 13.34 2.80
CA VAL A 84 -7.32 12.05 2.82
C VAL A 84 -8.68 12.19 3.52
N TYR A 85 -8.72 12.89 4.64
CA TYR A 85 -9.96 13.19 5.36
C TYR A 85 -10.97 13.93 4.47
N SER A 86 -10.50 14.99 3.80
CA SER A 86 -11.34 15.81 2.93
C SER A 86 -11.86 15.03 1.72
N ASP A 87 -11.03 14.16 1.12
CA ASP A 87 -11.44 13.32 0.01
C ASP A 87 -12.53 12.32 0.43
N LEU A 88 -12.34 11.62 1.57
CA LEU A 88 -13.34 10.69 2.11
C LEU A 88 -14.66 11.39 2.45
N ARG A 89 -14.59 12.58 3.05
CA ARG A 89 -15.78 13.38 3.37
C ARG A 89 -16.54 13.85 2.12
N ARG A 90 -15.84 14.26 1.07
CA ARG A 90 -16.44 14.59 -0.24
C ARG A 90 -17.19 13.41 -0.86
N ARG A 91 -16.70 12.19 -0.62
CA ARG A 91 -17.35 10.93 -1.04
C ARG A 91 -18.47 10.48 -0.10
N ASN A 92 -18.95 11.36 0.78
CA ASN A 92 -20.01 11.08 1.77
C ASN A 92 -19.68 9.89 2.71
N ARG A 93 -18.39 9.73 3.07
CA ARG A 93 -17.97 8.73 4.04
C ARG A 93 -17.91 9.32 5.44
N VAL A 94 -18.35 8.54 6.43
CA VAL A 94 -18.13 8.88 7.83
C VAL A 94 -16.71 8.46 8.19
N VAL A 95 -15.85 9.45 8.43
CA VAL A 95 -14.45 9.28 8.81
C VAL A 95 -14.17 10.08 10.07
N VAL A 96 -13.53 9.49 11.06
CA VAL A 96 -13.18 10.13 12.32
C VAL A 96 -11.68 10.34 12.37
N TYR A 97 -11.29 11.56 12.70
CA TYR A 97 -9.90 11.92 12.99
C TYR A 97 -9.53 11.49 14.42
N GLU A 98 -8.39 10.87 14.60
CA GLU A 98 -7.83 10.52 15.91
C GLU A 98 -6.53 11.28 16.13
N ARG A 99 -6.46 12.06 17.22
CA ARG A 99 -5.29 12.90 17.55
C ARG A 99 -4.04 12.10 17.86
N ALA A 100 -4.20 10.98 18.55
CA ALA A 100 -3.09 10.20 19.10
C ALA A 100 -2.52 9.16 18.13
N THR A 101 -3.04 9.07 16.89
CA THR A 101 -2.62 8.05 15.93
C THR A 101 -2.41 8.63 14.54
N GLU A 102 -1.64 7.91 13.74
CA GLU A 102 -1.44 8.19 12.31
C GLU A 102 -2.67 7.85 11.45
N PHE A 103 -3.62 7.09 12.00
CA PHE A 103 -4.77 6.59 11.24
C PHE A 103 -5.99 7.52 11.29
N LEU A 104 -6.83 7.37 10.27
CA LEU A 104 -8.22 7.82 10.29
C LEU A 104 -9.12 6.57 10.43
N ARG A 105 -10.18 6.68 11.23
CA ARG A 105 -11.18 5.60 11.33
C ARG A 105 -12.28 5.78 10.30
N LEU A 106 -12.44 4.81 9.42
CA LEU A 106 -13.46 4.85 8.37
C LEU A 106 -14.61 3.90 8.71
N TYR A 107 -15.81 4.43 8.67
CA TYR A 107 -17.05 3.74 8.97
C TYR A 107 -17.72 3.19 7.70
N PRO A 108 -18.60 2.19 7.82
CA PRO A 108 -19.42 1.72 6.70
C PRO A 108 -20.20 2.87 6.06
N LYS A 109 -20.49 2.74 4.77
CA LYS A 109 -21.32 3.73 4.05
C LYS A 109 -22.70 3.84 4.70
N GLY A 110 -23.13 5.08 4.99
CA GLY A 110 -24.43 5.36 5.62
C GLY A 110 -24.49 5.10 7.13
N ALA A 111 -23.36 4.76 7.77
CA ALA A 111 -23.32 4.60 9.23
C ALA A 111 -23.35 5.94 9.96
N SER A 112 -23.81 5.90 11.20
CA SER A 112 -23.75 7.02 12.17
C SER A 112 -22.89 6.60 13.37
N ILE A 113 -22.23 7.58 14.01
CA ILE A 113 -21.51 7.33 15.27
C ILE A 113 -22.52 6.88 16.33
N GLY A 114 -22.16 5.82 17.06
CA GLY A 114 -23.02 5.19 18.07
C GLY A 114 -23.88 4.03 17.55
N GLU A 115 -24.12 3.94 16.23
CA GLU A 115 -24.92 2.87 15.61
C GLU A 115 -24.03 1.77 14.98
N ALA A 116 -22.82 2.13 14.57
CA ALA A 116 -21.89 1.19 13.97
C ALA A 116 -20.47 1.44 14.48
N SER A 117 -19.60 0.43 14.38
CA SER A 117 -18.15 0.59 14.61
C SER A 117 -17.40 0.85 13.30
N ALA A 118 -16.27 1.56 13.39
CA ALA A 118 -15.37 1.70 12.26
C ALA A 118 -14.88 0.32 11.81
N LYS A 119 -14.87 0.09 10.49
CA LYS A 119 -14.41 -1.17 9.90
C LYS A 119 -12.99 -1.09 9.37
N GLN A 120 -12.51 0.12 9.06
CA GLN A 120 -11.23 0.31 8.41
C GLN A 120 -10.39 1.33 9.18
N LEU A 121 -9.09 1.09 9.23
CA LEU A 121 -8.07 2.08 9.55
C LEU A 121 -7.47 2.56 8.24
N VAL A 122 -7.51 3.86 8.01
CA VAL A 122 -6.93 4.48 6.81
C VAL A 122 -5.61 5.12 7.22
N LEU A 123 -4.52 4.70 6.57
CA LEU A 123 -3.17 5.23 6.76
C LEU A 123 -2.83 6.17 5.60
N PRO A 124 -2.77 7.49 5.83
CA PRO A 124 -2.30 8.45 4.84
C PRO A 124 -0.80 8.29 4.59
N LEU A 125 -0.40 8.24 3.32
CA LEU A 125 0.99 8.11 2.86
C LEU A 125 1.22 9.08 1.70
N SER A 126 2.45 9.60 1.58
CA SER A 126 2.88 10.32 0.38
C SER A 126 3.51 9.34 -0.60
N GLU A 127 3.27 9.52 -1.91
CA GLU A 127 3.93 8.70 -2.94
C GLU A 127 5.44 8.95 -3.01
N ASP A 128 5.91 10.15 -2.64
CA ASP A 128 7.32 10.54 -2.68
C ASP A 128 8.14 10.00 -1.52
N GLN A 129 7.51 9.49 -0.47
CA GLN A 129 8.20 9.04 0.72
C GLN A 129 8.28 7.52 0.77
N PRO A 130 9.51 6.96 0.77
CA PRO A 130 9.68 5.52 0.95
C PRO A 130 9.12 5.08 2.31
N VAL A 131 8.25 4.10 2.30
CA VAL A 131 7.65 3.55 3.51
C VAL A 131 8.41 2.30 3.94
N PRO A 132 9.00 2.25 5.15
CA PRO A 132 9.67 1.06 5.64
C PRO A 132 8.71 -0.13 5.73
N HIS A 133 9.17 -1.31 5.30
CA HIS A 133 8.36 -2.53 5.34
C HIS A 133 7.90 -2.87 6.78
N SER A 134 8.76 -2.67 7.79
CA SER A 134 8.40 -2.85 9.20
C SER A 134 7.22 -1.97 9.61
N TYR A 135 7.20 -0.71 9.20
CA TYR A 135 6.10 0.21 9.50
C TYR A 135 4.77 -0.24 8.90
N LEU A 136 4.79 -0.77 7.66
CA LEU A 136 3.59 -1.33 7.04
C LEU A 136 3.10 -2.59 7.78
N LEU A 137 4.03 -3.47 8.20
CA LEU A 137 3.68 -4.66 8.99
C LEU A 137 3.09 -4.30 10.35
N ASP A 138 3.70 -3.38 11.08
CA ASP A 138 3.21 -2.91 12.38
C ASP A 138 1.82 -2.28 12.25
N SER A 139 1.60 -1.48 11.20
CA SER A 139 0.30 -0.88 10.89
C SER A 139 -0.77 -1.94 10.60
N LEU A 140 -0.39 -2.97 9.82
CA LEU A 140 -1.29 -4.08 9.51
C LEU A 140 -1.63 -4.91 10.76
N GLU A 141 -0.64 -5.23 11.59
CA GLU A 141 -0.86 -5.95 12.84
C GLU A 141 -1.75 -5.17 13.81
N ARG A 142 -1.60 -3.84 13.85
CA ARG A 142 -2.46 -2.96 14.64
C ARG A 142 -3.91 -3.01 14.14
N ALA A 143 -4.12 -2.95 12.82
CA ALA A 143 -5.45 -3.07 12.24
C ALA A 143 -6.08 -4.44 12.57
N VAL A 144 -5.33 -5.54 12.43
CA VAL A 144 -5.78 -6.90 12.76
C VAL A 144 -6.16 -7.03 14.23
N ARG A 145 -5.33 -6.53 15.16
CA ARG A 145 -5.62 -6.52 16.60
C ARG A 145 -6.92 -5.78 16.92
N LEU A 146 -7.21 -4.71 16.20
CA LEU A 146 -8.44 -3.93 16.35
C LEU A 146 -9.63 -4.51 15.54
N ARG A 147 -9.44 -5.65 14.87
CA ARG A 147 -10.44 -6.28 13.98
C ARG A 147 -10.92 -5.33 12.88
N LYS A 148 -9.99 -4.62 12.26
CA LYS A 148 -10.23 -3.67 11.17
C LYS A 148 -9.38 -4.03 9.98
N GLU A 149 -9.83 -3.63 8.80
CA GLU A 149 -9.04 -3.67 7.58
C GLU A 149 -8.07 -2.49 7.55
N LEU A 150 -6.85 -2.70 7.06
CA LEU A 150 -5.92 -1.60 6.78
C LEU A 150 -6.14 -1.11 5.35
N VAL A 151 -6.34 0.19 5.21
CA VAL A 151 -6.40 0.89 3.93
C VAL A 151 -5.25 1.87 3.86
N LEU A 152 -4.41 1.74 2.84
CA LEU A 152 -3.36 2.70 2.52
C LEU A 152 -3.97 3.77 1.62
N ALA A 153 -3.87 5.03 2.00
CA ALA A 153 -4.32 6.18 1.23
C ALA A 153 -3.09 6.94 0.73
N VAL A 154 -2.70 6.67 -0.52
CA VAL A 154 -1.52 7.27 -1.14
C VAL A 154 -1.91 8.57 -1.81
N VAL A 155 -1.26 9.66 -1.40
CA VAL A 155 -1.45 11.01 -1.91
C VAL A 155 -0.32 11.33 -2.88
N ASP A 156 -0.66 11.69 -4.10
CA ASP A 156 0.28 12.13 -5.14
C ASP A 156 0.59 13.65 -5.05
N ASP A 157 1.50 14.12 -5.90
CA ASP A 157 1.91 15.54 -5.97
C ASP A 157 0.76 16.48 -6.32
N GLU A 158 -0.25 15.98 -7.04
CA GLU A 158 -1.44 16.76 -7.43
C GLU A 158 -2.55 16.69 -6.37
N MET A 159 -2.27 16.11 -5.19
CA MET A 159 -3.21 15.89 -4.09
C MET A 159 -4.38 14.95 -4.43
N ASN A 160 -4.23 14.08 -5.44
CA ASN A 160 -5.16 12.98 -5.65
C ASN A 160 -4.88 11.85 -4.66
N VAL A 161 -5.93 11.13 -4.29
CA VAL A 161 -5.82 10.03 -3.31
C VAL A 161 -6.20 8.71 -3.95
N THR A 162 -5.27 7.77 -3.94
CA THR A 162 -5.49 6.37 -4.34
C THR A 162 -5.54 5.47 -3.11
N TYR A 163 -6.53 4.59 -3.05
CA TYR A 163 -6.77 3.71 -1.90
C TYR A 163 -6.44 2.26 -2.23
N TYR A 164 -5.64 1.63 -1.37
CA TYR A 164 -5.28 0.21 -1.46
C TYR A 164 -5.64 -0.49 -0.16
N THR A 165 -6.31 -1.64 -0.24
CA THR A 165 -6.49 -2.51 0.93
C THR A 165 -5.21 -3.34 1.11
N ALA A 166 -4.68 -3.37 2.33
CA ALA A 166 -3.51 -4.17 2.68
C ALA A 166 -3.92 -5.36 3.53
N GLU A 167 -3.44 -6.54 3.16
CA GLU A 167 -3.65 -7.77 3.90
C GLU A 167 -2.38 -8.62 3.94
N LYS A 168 -2.24 -9.44 4.99
CA LYS A 168 -1.14 -10.38 5.08
C LYS A 168 -1.49 -11.63 4.28
N PHE A 169 -0.82 -11.81 3.17
CA PHE A 169 -0.93 -13.03 2.40
C PHE A 169 0.19 -13.99 2.79
N ILE A 170 -0.19 -15.18 3.24
CA ILE A 170 0.75 -16.28 3.47
C ILE A 170 0.51 -17.28 2.34
N PRO A 171 1.42 -17.38 1.36
CA PRO A 171 1.27 -18.34 0.29
C PRO A 171 1.26 -19.75 0.87
N LYS A 172 0.29 -20.55 0.45
CA LYS A 172 0.32 -21.99 0.74
C LYS A 172 1.31 -22.61 -0.23
N SER A 173 2.49 -22.94 0.28
CA SER A 173 3.47 -23.74 -0.47
C SER A 173 2.84 -25.10 -0.78
N ARG A 174 2.82 -25.47 -2.06
CA ARG A 174 2.74 -26.87 -2.46
C ARG A 174 4.15 -27.22 -2.88
N GLU A 175 4.75 -28.25 -2.28
CA GLU A 175 6.00 -28.82 -2.79
C GLU A 175 5.82 -29.05 -4.29
N ARG A 176 6.56 -28.26 -5.08
CA ARG A 176 6.56 -28.48 -6.52
C ARG A 176 7.41 -29.70 -6.79
N ASP A 177 6.75 -30.72 -7.27
CA ASP A 177 7.42 -31.95 -7.70
C ASP A 177 8.26 -31.63 -8.95
N PHE A 178 9.58 -31.61 -8.76
CA PHE A 178 10.55 -31.57 -9.87
C PHE A 178 10.69 -32.92 -10.57
N ASN A 179 9.90 -33.96 -10.17
CA ASN A 179 9.86 -35.25 -10.82
C ASN A 179 9.43 -35.06 -12.28
N GLY A 180 10.21 -35.60 -13.17
CA GLY A 180 10.00 -35.52 -14.61
C GLY A 180 10.57 -34.25 -15.28
N ILE A 181 11.27 -33.35 -14.56
CA ILE A 181 12.12 -32.34 -15.17
C ILE A 181 13.56 -32.89 -15.15
N SER A 182 14.04 -33.32 -16.31
CA SER A 182 15.46 -33.72 -16.47
C SER A 182 16.37 -32.47 -16.35
N PRO A 183 17.60 -32.65 -15.82
CA PRO A 183 18.58 -31.59 -15.79
C PRO A 183 18.78 -30.94 -17.16
N LYS A 184 18.91 -29.65 -17.25
CA LYS A 184 19.05 -28.89 -18.50
C LYS A 184 20.38 -28.16 -18.55
N TYR A 185 20.81 -27.88 -19.75
CA TYR A 185 21.96 -26.98 -20.01
C TYR A 185 21.44 -25.62 -20.44
N GLY A 186 21.89 -24.59 -19.76
CA GLY A 186 21.63 -23.20 -20.12
C GLY A 186 22.90 -22.47 -20.51
N VAL A 187 22.80 -21.57 -21.47
CA VAL A 187 23.92 -20.72 -21.89
C VAL A 187 23.67 -19.30 -21.41
N LEU A 188 24.60 -18.75 -20.65
CA LEU A 188 24.53 -17.36 -20.19
C LEU A 188 24.83 -16.40 -21.32
N ILE A 189 23.88 -15.56 -21.70
CA ILE A 189 24.00 -14.53 -22.73
C ILE A 189 23.54 -13.20 -22.14
N GLY A 190 24.48 -12.30 -21.87
CA GLY A 190 24.20 -11.03 -21.21
C GLY A 190 23.61 -11.24 -19.80
N ASP A 191 22.37 -10.80 -19.61
CA ASP A 191 21.63 -10.90 -18.35
C ASP A 191 20.56 -12.01 -18.34
N ARG A 192 20.64 -12.96 -19.29
CA ARG A 192 19.68 -14.05 -19.48
C ARG A 192 20.40 -15.39 -19.64
N VAL A 193 19.68 -16.46 -19.29
CA VAL A 193 20.12 -17.83 -19.57
C VAL A 193 19.18 -18.43 -20.61
N LEU A 194 19.75 -18.91 -21.71
CA LEU A 194 19.01 -19.56 -22.80
C LEU A 194 19.14 -21.08 -22.71
N VAL A 195 18.00 -21.77 -22.84
CA VAL A 195 17.92 -23.24 -22.90
C VAL A 195 17.45 -23.63 -24.30
N PHE A 196 18.31 -24.38 -25.02
CA PHE A 196 18.04 -24.77 -26.41
C PHE A 196 17.52 -26.21 -26.52
N GLU A 197 18.00 -27.11 -25.64
CA GLU A 197 17.66 -28.53 -25.72
C GLU A 197 16.42 -28.86 -24.89
N LYS A 198 15.35 -29.30 -25.57
CA LYS A 198 14.09 -29.77 -24.98
C LYS A 198 13.56 -28.84 -23.87
N PRO A 199 13.48 -27.53 -24.12
CA PRO A 199 13.17 -26.54 -23.08
C PRO A 199 11.70 -26.60 -22.62
N GLY A 200 10.83 -27.20 -23.42
CA GLY A 200 9.39 -27.20 -23.21
C GLY A 200 8.94 -27.77 -21.86
N ASP A 201 9.66 -28.74 -21.31
CA ASP A 201 9.35 -29.30 -19.98
C ASP A 201 9.46 -28.27 -18.85
N LEU A 202 10.46 -27.39 -18.92
CA LEU A 202 10.64 -26.33 -17.90
C LEU A 202 9.46 -25.38 -17.88
N TYR A 203 9.00 -24.95 -19.05
CA TYR A 203 7.87 -24.06 -19.14
C TYR A 203 6.54 -24.78 -18.80
N ALA A 204 6.26 -25.90 -19.44
CA ALA A 204 4.98 -26.62 -19.28
C ALA A 204 4.74 -27.14 -17.86
N LYS A 205 5.79 -27.61 -17.16
CA LYS A 205 5.66 -28.21 -15.82
C LYS A 205 5.89 -27.22 -14.67
N GLY A 206 6.67 -26.17 -14.90
CA GLY A 206 7.06 -25.26 -13.82
C GLY A 206 6.93 -23.77 -14.11
N PHE A 207 6.47 -23.38 -15.29
CA PHE A 207 6.41 -21.98 -15.75
C PHE A 207 7.76 -21.27 -15.62
N TRP A 208 8.86 -21.98 -15.92
CA TRP A 208 10.19 -21.42 -15.92
C TRP A 208 10.46 -20.70 -17.24
N GLY A 209 10.91 -19.48 -17.15
CA GLY A 209 11.32 -18.69 -18.30
C GLY A 209 10.18 -18.29 -19.25
N HIS A 210 10.55 -17.88 -20.44
CA HIS A 210 9.65 -17.46 -21.50
C HIS A 210 10.09 -18.08 -22.84
N PRO A 211 9.20 -18.75 -23.58
CA PRO A 211 9.51 -19.26 -24.93
C PRO A 211 9.82 -18.11 -25.88
N ILE A 212 10.97 -18.16 -26.55
CA ILE A 212 11.42 -17.10 -27.46
C ILE A 212 10.52 -17.07 -28.70
N GLY A 213 10.09 -15.87 -29.09
CA GLY A 213 9.22 -15.66 -30.26
C GLY A 213 7.72 -15.86 -29.98
N ILE A 214 7.32 -16.21 -28.75
CA ILE A 214 5.91 -16.39 -28.38
C ILE A 214 5.49 -15.22 -27.48
N ALA A 215 4.71 -14.28 -27.97
CA ALA A 215 4.33 -13.09 -27.22
C ALA A 215 3.41 -13.37 -26.01
N LYS A 216 2.50 -14.35 -26.17
CA LYS A 216 1.56 -14.76 -25.10
C LYS A 216 1.51 -16.28 -25.00
N PRO A 217 2.48 -16.92 -24.33
CA PRO A 217 2.49 -18.37 -24.25
C PRO A 217 1.35 -18.89 -23.38
N GLU A 218 0.68 -19.93 -23.86
CA GLU A 218 -0.39 -20.61 -23.13
C GLU A 218 0.19 -21.40 -21.95
N PRO A 219 -0.43 -21.34 -20.77
CA PRO A 219 -0.01 -22.14 -19.62
C PRO A 219 0.00 -23.64 -19.94
N PHE A 220 0.97 -24.36 -19.38
CA PHE A 220 1.11 -25.83 -19.46
C PHE A 220 1.35 -26.38 -20.88
N LYS A 221 1.52 -25.52 -21.87
CA LYS A 221 1.83 -25.96 -23.24
C LYS A 221 3.33 -26.14 -23.44
N VAL A 222 3.70 -27.22 -24.12
CA VAL A 222 5.08 -27.49 -24.55
C VAL A 222 5.39 -26.69 -25.81
N TYR A 223 6.48 -25.97 -25.79
CA TYR A 223 6.99 -25.21 -26.96
C TYR A 223 8.36 -25.75 -27.34
N ASP A 224 8.60 -25.92 -28.64
CA ASP A 224 9.89 -26.36 -29.17
C ASP A 224 10.89 -25.21 -29.35
N SER A 225 10.42 -23.94 -29.15
CA SER A 225 11.29 -22.76 -29.20
C SER A 225 12.26 -22.72 -28.02
N PRO A 226 13.46 -22.14 -28.18
CA PRO A 226 14.36 -21.91 -27.05
C PRO A 226 13.68 -21.16 -25.92
N LEU A 227 14.06 -21.47 -24.69
CA LEU A 227 13.50 -20.84 -23.50
C LEU A 227 14.48 -19.83 -22.92
N GLN A 228 14.02 -18.63 -22.65
CA GLN A 228 14.77 -17.58 -22.00
C GLN A 228 14.43 -17.52 -20.51
N LEU A 229 15.42 -17.73 -19.65
CA LEU A 229 15.32 -17.61 -18.20
C LEU A 229 15.94 -16.31 -17.72
N SER A 230 15.39 -15.74 -16.67
CA SER A 230 16.07 -14.72 -15.88
C SER A 230 17.21 -15.33 -15.04
N LEU A 231 18.18 -14.50 -14.62
CA LEU A 231 19.27 -14.99 -13.77
C LEU A 231 18.76 -15.56 -12.43
N VAL A 232 17.68 -15.02 -11.85
CA VAL A 232 17.14 -15.54 -10.60
C VAL A 232 16.50 -16.93 -10.78
N GLU A 233 15.80 -17.17 -11.88
CA GLU A 233 15.26 -18.52 -12.22
C GLU A 233 16.39 -19.51 -12.45
N ALA A 234 17.43 -19.12 -13.19
CA ALA A 234 18.58 -19.96 -13.43
C ALA A 234 19.31 -20.32 -12.13
N LEU A 235 19.55 -19.33 -11.23
CA LEU A 235 20.13 -19.55 -9.91
C LEU A 235 19.33 -20.57 -9.10
N TYR A 236 18.02 -20.43 -9.08
CA TYR A 236 17.16 -21.37 -8.36
C TYR A 236 17.27 -22.78 -8.94
N LEU A 237 17.18 -22.95 -10.26
CA LEU A 237 17.30 -24.25 -10.92
C LEU A 237 18.67 -24.91 -10.71
N VAL A 238 19.74 -24.10 -10.70
CA VAL A 238 21.10 -24.57 -10.38
C VAL A 238 21.18 -25.03 -8.93
N SER A 239 20.63 -24.27 -7.98
CA SER A 239 20.62 -24.62 -6.56
C SER A 239 19.88 -25.92 -6.27
N ARG A 240 18.90 -26.28 -7.11
CA ARG A 240 18.12 -27.54 -7.03
C ARG A 240 18.70 -28.67 -7.88
N GLY A 241 19.88 -28.49 -8.49
CA GLY A 241 20.49 -29.49 -9.36
C GLY A 241 19.73 -29.81 -10.64
N LYS A 242 18.85 -28.90 -11.08
CA LYS A 242 18.02 -29.03 -12.27
C LYS A 242 18.57 -28.31 -13.49
N MET A 243 19.67 -27.59 -13.33
CA MET A 243 20.32 -26.86 -14.41
C MET A 243 21.81 -26.74 -14.20
N GLU A 244 22.56 -26.85 -15.28
CA GLU A 244 23.94 -26.42 -15.40
C GLU A 244 24.00 -25.22 -16.35
N VAL A 245 24.63 -24.13 -15.91
CA VAL A 245 24.78 -22.94 -16.74
C VAL A 245 26.21 -22.85 -17.23
N ARG A 246 26.40 -22.56 -18.52
CA ARG A 246 27.70 -22.43 -19.17
C ARG A 246 27.85 -21.04 -19.84
N GLU A 247 29.05 -20.62 -19.99
CA GLU A 247 29.38 -19.51 -20.90
C GLU A 247 29.26 -19.95 -22.37
N PRO A 248 29.14 -19.02 -23.33
CA PRO A 248 29.09 -19.36 -24.76
C PRO A 248 30.32 -20.17 -25.24
N LYS A 249 31.44 -20.05 -24.54
CA LYS A 249 32.69 -20.81 -24.79
C LYS A 249 32.68 -22.21 -24.18
N GLY A 250 31.63 -22.60 -23.49
CA GLY A 250 31.42 -23.94 -22.91
C GLY A 250 31.87 -24.13 -21.47
N ASN A 251 32.49 -23.11 -20.82
CA ASN A 251 32.89 -23.20 -19.42
C ASN A 251 31.68 -23.23 -18.50
N ALA A 252 31.60 -24.20 -17.60
CA ALA A 252 30.53 -24.28 -16.60
C ALA A 252 30.68 -23.16 -15.54
N LEU A 253 29.55 -22.56 -15.17
CA LEU A 253 29.47 -21.51 -14.17
C LEU A 253 28.92 -22.08 -12.87
N GLY A 254 29.67 -21.93 -11.78
CA GLY A 254 29.19 -22.26 -10.45
C GLY A 254 28.14 -21.27 -9.93
N ILE A 255 27.41 -21.68 -8.89
CA ILE A 255 26.32 -20.88 -8.31
C ILE A 255 26.81 -19.52 -7.80
N GLU A 256 28.01 -19.45 -7.20
CA GLU A 256 28.57 -18.19 -6.67
C GLU A 256 28.94 -17.21 -7.81
N GLU A 257 29.46 -17.75 -8.92
CA GLU A 257 29.72 -16.93 -10.10
C GLU A 257 28.44 -16.38 -10.72
N LEU A 258 27.38 -17.18 -10.78
CA LEU A 258 26.05 -16.72 -11.22
C LEU A 258 25.48 -15.65 -10.29
N ARG A 259 25.64 -15.81 -8.96
CA ARG A 259 25.24 -14.79 -7.99
C ARG A 259 26.00 -13.48 -8.19
N ARG A 260 27.30 -13.57 -8.41
CA ARG A 260 28.14 -12.40 -8.68
C ARG A 260 27.66 -11.67 -9.94
N ARG A 261 27.40 -12.40 -11.03
CA ARG A 261 26.86 -11.85 -12.28
C ARG A 261 25.50 -11.19 -12.06
N PHE A 262 24.62 -11.83 -11.30
CA PHE A 262 23.31 -11.27 -10.99
C PHE A 262 23.42 -9.96 -10.21
N SER A 263 24.28 -9.89 -9.22
CA SER A 263 24.52 -8.67 -8.43
C SER A 263 25.12 -7.52 -9.24
N GLN A 264 25.88 -7.81 -10.29
CA GLN A 264 26.43 -6.80 -11.21
C GLN A 264 25.35 -6.18 -12.12
N VAL A 265 24.28 -6.92 -12.40
CA VAL A 265 23.21 -6.50 -13.31
C VAL A 265 22.01 -5.87 -12.56
N ARG A 266 21.85 -6.18 -11.29
CA ARG A 266 20.69 -5.74 -10.49
C ARG A 266 21.08 -5.35 -9.08
N ASP A 267 20.81 -4.11 -8.70
CA ASP A 267 21.12 -3.57 -7.36
C ASP A 267 20.44 -4.33 -6.21
N ASN A 268 19.32 -4.94 -6.45
CA ASN A 268 18.54 -5.70 -5.47
C ASN A 268 18.53 -7.22 -5.73
N ALA A 269 19.58 -7.75 -6.34
CA ALA A 269 19.69 -9.15 -6.74
C ALA A 269 19.44 -10.13 -5.58
N ARG A 270 20.05 -9.88 -4.41
CA ARG A 270 19.91 -10.72 -3.22
C ARG A 270 18.46 -10.77 -2.72
N ILE A 271 17.77 -9.63 -2.70
CA ILE A 271 16.37 -9.58 -2.28
C ILE A 271 15.51 -10.39 -3.26
N LYS A 272 15.73 -10.22 -4.56
CA LYS A 272 15.02 -10.98 -5.59
C LYS A 272 15.26 -12.48 -5.50
N GLU A 273 16.49 -12.91 -5.22
CA GLU A 273 16.82 -14.33 -5.03
C GLU A 273 16.05 -14.90 -3.82
N VAL A 274 16.08 -14.22 -2.67
CA VAL A 274 15.35 -14.65 -1.47
C VAL A 274 13.85 -14.72 -1.71
N VAL A 275 13.26 -13.68 -2.27
CA VAL A 275 11.81 -13.63 -2.55
C VAL A 275 11.43 -14.71 -3.56
N HIS A 276 12.21 -14.88 -4.64
CA HIS A 276 11.93 -15.90 -5.64
C HIS A 276 12.00 -17.32 -5.05
N THR A 277 13.02 -17.60 -4.23
CA THR A 277 13.16 -18.89 -3.53
C THR A 277 11.96 -19.14 -2.63
N TYR A 278 11.58 -18.16 -1.81
CA TYR A 278 10.41 -18.26 -0.92
C TYR A 278 9.10 -18.58 -1.66
N TRP A 279 8.90 -17.99 -2.85
CA TRP A 279 7.68 -18.23 -3.64
C TRP A 279 7.71 -19.58 -4.40
N ARG A 280 8.91 -20.13 -4.60
CA ARG A 280 9.09 -21.38 -5.35
C ARG A 280 9.15 -22.62 -4.45
N ASP A 281 9.58 -22.47 -3.22
CA ASP A 281 9.55 -23.51 -2.17
C ASP A 281 8.17 -23.60 -1.52
#